data_c0f0282941230caa7388badc257b088e
#
_entry.id   c0f0282941230caa7388badc257b088e
#
_cell.length_a   1.000
_cell.length_b   1.000
_cell.length_c   1.000
_cell.angle_alpha   90.00
_cell.angle_beta   90.00
_cell.angle_gamma   90.00
#
_symmetry.space_group_name_H-M   'P 1'
#
loop_
_entity.id
_entity.type
_entity.pdbx_description
1 polymer ?
#
loop_
_entity_poly.entity_id
_entity_poly.type
_entity_poly.pdbx_seq_one_letter_code
_entity_poly.pdbx_strand_id
1 'polypeptide(L)'
;RDLARFGEMMRRRGVGADGRQVVPGWWIDDINEHDSSAAWARGDFAELFPGASYRSKWYQIDRTEGVLCALGIHGQWIYIHPEAELVIVRLASEAIPLDPDHALSWRRGFDAIADAFL
;
A
#
# COMPACT_ATOMS: atom_id res chain seq x y z
N ARG A 1 -1.25 -15.13 6.64
CA ARG A 1 -2.69 -15.33 6.41
C ARG A 1 -3.53 -14.17 6.93
N ASP A 2 -3.36 -13.75 8.19
CA ASP A 2 -4.20 -12.71 8.80
C ASP A 2 -3.92 -11.32 8.21
N LEU A 3 -2.65 -11.00 7.90
CA LEU A 3 -2.31 -9.75 7.23
C LEU A 3 -2.91 -9.68 5.82
N ALA A 4 -2.97 -10.80 5.10
CA ALA A 4 -3.62 -10.85 3.79
C ALA A 4 -5.13 -10.59 3.90
N ARG A 5 -5.80 -11.13 4.92
CA ARG A 5 -7.21 -10.85 5.20
C ARG A 5 -7.43 -9.39 5.58
N PHE A 6 -6.52 -8.82 6.34
CA PHE A 6 -6.56 -7.40 6.68
C PHE A 6 -6.42 -6.53 5.42
N GLY A 7 -5.46 -6.84 4.56
CA GLY A 7 -5.29 -6.16 3.27
C GLY A 7 -6.52 -6.31 2.36
N GLU A 8 -7.13 -7.48 2.32
CA GLU A 8 -8.35 -7.72 1.54
C GLU A 8 -9.53 -6.91 2.09
N MET A 9 -9.66 -6.79 3.41
CA MET A 9 -10.65 -5.91 4.03
C MET A 9 -10.44 -4.44 3.59
N MET A 10 -9.19 -3.98 3.58
CA MET A 10 -8.85 -2.64 3.06
C MET A 10 -9.23 -2.49 1.59
N ARG A 11 -8.87 -3.47 0.74
CA ARG A 11 -9.22 -3.48 -0.69
C ARG A 11 -10.73 -3.38 -0.91
N ARG A 12 -11.50 -4.06 -0.08
CA ARG A 12 -12.97 -4.11 -0.14
C ARG A 12 -13.63 -2.94 0.60
N ARG A 13 -12.94 -1.84 0.77
CA ARG A 13 -13.43 -0.63 1.44
C ARG A 13 -14.01 -0.88 2.84
N GLY A 14 -13.28 -1.69 3.61
CA GLY A 14 -13.60 -1.94 5.00
C GLY A 14 -14.52 -3.13 5.26
N VAL A 15 -14.86 -3.90 4.23
CA VAL A 15 -15.74 -5.08 4.38
C VAL A 15 -14.91 -6.33 4.68
N GLY A 16 -15.19 -6.97 5.79
CA GLY A 16 -14.52 -8.20 6.21
C GLY A 16 -14.96 -9.43 5.44
N ALA A 17 -14.29 -10.56 5.70
CA ALA A 17 -14.57 -11.83 5.03
C ALA A 17 -15.99 -12.35 5.24
N ASP A 18 -16.61 -12.00 6.36
CA ASP A 18 -18.00 -12.35 6.68
C ASP A 18 -19.06 -11.40 6.10
N GLY A 19 -18.62 -10.41 5.30
CA GLY A 19 -19.50 -9.43 4.70
C GLY A 19 -19.85 -8.23 5.58
N ARG A 20 -19.36 -8.20 6.84
CA ARG A 20 -19.61 -7.05 7.74
C ARG A 20 -18.70 -5.87 7.41
N GLN A 21 -19.24 -4.68 7.57
CA GLN A 21 -18.45 -3.45 7.53
C GLN A 21 -17.64 -3.33 8.82
N VAL A 22 -16.34 -3.60 8.75
CA VAL A 22 -15.42 -3.57 9.90
C VAL A 22 -14.96 -2.15 10.19
N VAL A 23 -14.57 -1.40 9.15
CA VAL A 23 -14.26 0.03 9.21
C VAL A 23 -15.11 0.76 8.18
N PRO A 24 -15.46 2.05 8.44
CA PRO A 24 -16.26 2.80 7.48
C PRO A 24 -15.56 2.95 6.13
N GLY A 25 -16.31 2.79 5.03
CA GLY A 25 -15.75 2.97 3.69
C GLY A 25 -15.18 4.35 3.46
N TRP A 26 -15.78 5.41 4.06
CA TRP A 26 -15.27 6.77 3.94
C TRP A 26 -13.84 6.94 4.48
N TRP A 27 -13.44 6.14 5.47
CA TRP A 27 -12.08 6.18 6.01
C TRP A 27 -11.06 5.70 4.99
N ILE A 28 -11.39 4.64 4.24
CA ILE A 28 -10.55 4.14 3.13
C ILE A 28 -10.51 5.18 2.01
N ASP A 29 -11.65 5.77 1.67
CA ASP A 29 -11.73 6.83 0.65
C ASP A 29 -10.89 8.04 1.06
N ASP A 30 -10.91 8.45 2.33
CA ASP A 30 -10.08 9.53 2.86
C ASP A 30 -8.58 9.26 2.66
N ILE A 31 -8.14 8.02 2.88
CA ILE A 31 -6.74 7.62 2.63
C ILE A 31 -6.40 7.81 1.14
N ASN A 32 -7.27 7.37 0.25
CA ASN A 32 -7.04 7.43 -1.18
C ASN A 32 -7.09 8.86 -1.74
N GLU A 33 -8.00 9.67 -1.25
CA GLU A 33 -8.29 11.01 -1.78
C GLU A 33 -7.44 12.11 -1.16
N HIS A 34 -6.96 11.88 0.07
CA HIS A 34 -6.13 12.86 0.76
C HIS A 34 -4.85 13.15 -0.03
N ASP A 35 -4.62 14.42 -0.35
CA ASP A 35 -3.43 14.84 -1.05
C ASP A 35 -2.44 15.55 -0.12
N SER A 36 -1.40 14.84 0.29
CA SER A 36 -0.25 15.38 1.01
C SER A 36 1.03 15.40 0.15
N SER A 37 0.89 15.35 -1.18
CA SER A 37 2.04 15.23 -2.09
C SER A 37 3.02 16.40 -1.98
N ALA A 38 2.56 17.61 -1.68
CA ALA A 38 3.43 18.78 -1.45
C ALA A 38 4.30 18.60 -0.18
N ALA A 39 3.75 18.06 0.89
CA ALA A 39 4.51 17.74 2.10
C ALA A 39 5.43 16.52 1.86
N TRP A 40 4.93 15.52 1.14
CA TRP A 40 5.70 14.34 0.75
C TRP A 40 6.96 14.70 -0.03
N ALA A 41 6.86 15.61 -1.00
CA ALA A 41 7.98 16.04 -1.83
C ALA A 41 9.13 16.66 -1.02
N ARG A 42 8.87 17.13 0.19
CA ARG A 42 9.87 17.69 1.11
C ARG A 42 10.38 16.68 2.15
N GLY A 43 9.83 15.48 2.15
CA GLY A 43 10.15 14.44 3.13
C GLY A 43 11.26 13.51 2.66
N ASP A 44 11.73 12.68 3.59
CA ASP A 44 12.85 11.74 3.38
C ASP A 44 12.53 10.63 2.38
N PHE A 45 11.25 10.35 2.12
CA PHE A 45 10.81 9.29 1.22
C PHE A 45 10.36 9.78 -0.16
N ALA A 46 10.57 11.07 -0.45
CA ALA A 46 10.13 11.67 -1.71
C ALA A 46 10.68 10.95 -2.96
N GLU A 47 11.93 10.50 -2.90
CA GLU A 47 12.58 9.80 -4.01
C GLU A 47 12.14 8.33 -4.09
N LEU A 48 11.72 7.74 -2.97
CA LEU A 48 11.29 6.34 -2.92
C LEU A 48 9.97 6.13 -3.68
N PHE A 49 9.02 7.02 -3.45
CA PHE A 49 7.71 7.00 -4.13
C PHE A 49 7.35 8.41 -4.59
N PRO A 50 7.85 8.85 -5.77
CA PRO A 50 7.55 10.20 -6.26
C PRO A 50 6.04 10.46 -6.39
N GLY A 51 5.58 11.60 -5.90
CA GLY A 51 4.18 11.99 -5.99
C GLY A 51 3.23 11.27 -5.03
N ALA A 52 3.76 10.50 -4.08
CA ALA A 52 2.95 9.78 -3.11
C ALA A 52 2.30 10.71 -2.07
N SER A 53 1.39 10.13 -1.30
CA SER A 53 0.79 10.74 -0.11
C SER A 53 0.82 9.76 1.05
N TYR A 54 0.68 10.27 2.27
CA TYR A 54 0.62 9.46 3.48
C TYR A 54 -0.53 9.91 4.36
N ARG A 55 -1.37 8.97 4.75
CA ARG A 55 -2.53 9.23 5.60
C ARG A 55 -2.89 7.99 6.41
N SER A 56 -3.12 8.16 7.71
CA SER A 56 -3.63 7.08 8.57
C SER A 56 -2.81 5.79 8.51
N LYS A 57 -1.48 5.91 8.48
CA LYS A 57 -0.51 4.81 8.41
C LYS A 57 -0.37 4.13 7.05
N TRP A 58 -1.02 4.65 6.03
CA TRP A 58 -0.94 4.12 4.67
C TRP A 58 -0.23 5.08 3.72
N TYR A 59 0.54 4.50 2.81
CA TYR A 59 1.16 5.21 1.68
C TYR A 59 0.28 5.04 0.46
N GLN A 60 -0.19 6.14 -0.10
CA GLN A 60 -0.88 6.14 -1.38
C GLN A 60 0.18 6.37 -2.46
N ILE A 61 0.57 5.29 -3.16
CA ILE A 61 1.72 5.29 -4.06
C ILE A 61 1.36 5.40 -5.54
N ASP A 62 0.13 5.18 -5.90
CA ASP A 62 -0.43 5.46 -7.22
C ASP A 62 -1.89 5.87 -7.09
N ARG A 63 -2.12 7.17 -7.24
CA ARG A 63 -3.46 7.75 -7.08
C ARG A 63 -4.38 7.38 -8.24
N THR A 64 -3.84 7.21 -9.44
CA THR A 64 -4.63 6.89 -10.63
C THR A 64 -5.30 5.53 -10.51
N GLU A 65 -4.57 4.55 -10.02
CA GLU A 65 -5.04 3.19 -9.84
C GLU A 65 -5.46 2.87 -8.40
N GLY A 66 -5.32 3.83 -7.48
CA GLY A 66 -5.70 3.67 -6.08
C GLY A 66 -4.80 2.72 -5.28
N VAL A 67 -3.54 2.59 -5.67
CA VAL A 67 -2.61 1.63 -5.06
C VAL A 67 -2.16 2.13 -3.69
N LEU A 68 -2.37 1.32 -2.67
CA LEU A 68 -1.93 1.59 -1.30
C LEU A 68 -0.86 0.58 -0.88
N CYS A 69 0.05 1.04 -0.01
CA CYS A 69 0.92 0.10 0.70
C CYS A 69 1.15 0.50 2.16
N ALA A 70 1.45 -0.50 2.96
CA ALA A 70 1.99 -0.33 4.30
C ALA A 70 3.38 -0.94 4.33
N LEU A 71 4.32 -0.22 4.93
CA LEU A 71 5.72 -0.62 5.02
C LEU A 71 6.11 -0.85 6.47
N GLY A 72 6.84 -1.92 6.72
CA GLY A 72 7.50 -2.18 7.98
C GLY A 72 9.01 -2.30 7.79
N ILE A 73 9.78 -2.03 8.84
CA ILE A 73 11.24 -2.19 8.80
C ILE A 73 11.64 -3.62 8.45
N HIS A 74 12.82 -3.78 7.89
CA HIS A 74 13.40 -5.06 7.46
C HIS A 74 12.60 -5.76 6.34
N GLY A 75 11.90 -4.98 5.51
CA GLY A 75 11.29 -5.47 4.27
C GLY A 75 9.87 -6.01 4.38
N GLN A 76 9.10 -5.59 5.38
CA GLN A 76 7.70 -5.97 5.50
C GLN A 76 6.82 -5.12 4.58
N TRP A 77 5.86 -5.75 3.90
CA TRP A 77 4.93 -5.06 3.00
C TRP A 77 3.52 -5.60 3.12
N ILE A 78 2.55 -4.71 3.01
CA ILE A 78 1.21 -4.98 2.50
C ILE A 78 1.04 -4.08 1.28
N TYR A 79 0.79 -4.67 0.12
CA TYR A 79 0.56 -3.97 -1.14
C TYR A 79 -0.85 -4.28 -1.61
N ILE A 80 -1.63 -3.25 -1.94
CA ILE A 80 -3.03 -3.39 -2.33
C ILE A 80 -3.24 -2.68 -3.66
N HIS A 81 -3.70 -3.43 -4.66
CA HIS A 81 -4.02 -2.91 -5.99
C HIS A 81 -5.49 -3.20 -6.30
N PRO A 82 -6.40 -2.23 -6.11
CA PRO A 82 -7.84 -2.45 -6.28
C PRO A 82 -8.24 -2.92 -7.67
N GLU A 83 -7.73 -2.29 -8.73
CA GLU A 83 -8.07 -2.62 -10.12
C GLU A 83 -7.65 -4.05 -10.49
N ALA A 84 -6.51 -4.50 -10.01
CA ALA A 84 -6.03 -5.87 -10.20
C ALA A 84 -6.69 -6.88 -9.27
N GLU A 85 -7.55 -6.43 -8.36
CA GLU A 85 -8.14 -7.23 -7.29
C GLU A 85 -7.09 -8.01 -6.47
N LEU A 86 -5.97 -7.34 -6.18
CA LEU A 86 -4.76 -7.99 -5.66
C LEU A 86 -4.35 -7.44 -4.29
N VAL A 87 -3.98 -8.36 -3.41
CA VAL A 87 -3.29 -8.05 -2.15
C VAL A 87 -2.04 -8.91 -2.06
N ILE A 88 -0.90 -8.27 -1.84
CA ILE A 88 0.37 -8.96 -1.60
C ILE A 88 0.86 -8.64 -0.20
N VAL A 89 1.21 -9.68 0.55
CA VAL A 89 1.88 -9.56 1.85
C VAL A 89 3.27 -10.17 1.73
N ARG A 90 4.27 -9.40 2.12
CA ARG A 90 5.65 -9.87 2.23
C ARG A 90 6.11 -9.75 3.67
N LEU A 91 6.58 -10.86 4.23
CA LEU A 91 7.27 -10.89 5.52
C LEU A 91 8.72 -11.28 5.25
N ALA A 92 9.64 -10.54 5.83
CA ALA A 92 11.07 -10.71 5.55
C ALA A 92 11.93 -10.32 6.74
N SER A 93 13.21 -10.68 6.65
CA SER A 93 14.24 -10.32 7.63
C SER A 93 15.42 -9.72 6.88
N GLU A 94 15.20 -8.61 6.17
CA GLU A 94 16.27 -7.90 5.48
C GLU A 94 17.28 -7.35 6.49
N ALA A 95 18.55 -7.30 6.08
CA ALA A 95 19.66 -6.97 6.99
C ALA A 95 19.57 -5.57 7.58
N ILE A 96 19.09 -4.60 6.81
CA ILE A 96 18.95 -3.21 7.27
C ILE A 96 17.48 -2.80 7.38
N PRO A 97 17.15 -1.88 8.31
CA PRO A 97 15.75 -1.50 8.53
C PRO A 97 15.05 -0.92 7.31
N LEU A 98 15.73 -0.10 6.53
CA LEU A 98 15.22 0.45 5.28
C LEU A 98 16.32 0.44 4.24
N ASP A 99 16.11 -0.33 3.17
CA ASP A 99 16.94 -0.36 1.98
C ASP A 99 16.13 0.20 0.81
N PRO A 100 16.39 1.45 0.36
CA PRO A 100 15.62 2.07 -0.72
C PRO A 100 15.67 1.30 -2.03
N ASP A 101 16.81 0.71 -2.38
CA ASP A 101 16.95 -0.04 -3.62
C ASP A 101 16.13 -1.33 -3.58
N HIS A 102 16.13 -2.05 -2.45
CA HIS A 102 15.27 -3.21 -2.25
C HIS A 102 13.78 -2.83 -2.28
N ALA A 103 13.41 -1.75 -1.61
CA ALA A 103 12.02 -1.28 -1.61
C ALA A 103 11.52 -0.98 -3.02
N LEU A 104 12.32 -0.28 -3.85
CA LEU A 104 11.99 -0.02 -5.25
C LEU A 104 11.91 -1.29 -6.09
N SER A 105 12.81 -2.24 -5.87
CA SER A 105 12.77 -3.54 -6.55
C SER A 105 11.50 -4.32 -6.22
N TRP A 106 11.12 -4.36 -4.95
CA TRP A 106 9.88 -5.01 -4.53
C TRP A 106 8.66 -4.31 -5.12
N ARG A 107 8.62 -2.99 -5.10
CA ARG A 107 7.55 -2.23 -5.74
C ARG A 107 7.37 -2.63 -7.20
N ARG A 108 8.46 -2.61 -7.97
CA ARG A 108 8.43 -3.01 -9.39
C ARG A 108 7.95 -4.43 -9.59
N GLY A 109 8.37 -5.35 -8.72
CA GLY A 109 7.91 -6.73 -8.75
C GLY A 109 6.42 -6.86 -8.49
N PHE A 110 5.89 -6.12 -7.52
CA PHE A 110 4.46 -6.12 -7.19
C PHE A 110 3.62 -5.48 -8.30
N ASP A 111 4.10 -4.37 -8.87
CA ASP A 111 3.44 -3.73 -10.01
C ASP A 111 3.39 -4.69 -11.22
N ALA A 112 4.48 -5.43 -11.51
CA ALA A 112 4.50 -6.42 -12.57
C ALA A 112 3.53 -7.59 -12.32
N ILE A 113 3.38 -8.02 -11.06
CA ILE A 113 2.37 -9.03 -10.70
C ILE A 113 0.97 -8.46 -10.93
N ALA A 114 0.71 -7.23 -10.49
CA ALA A 114 -0.59 -6.58 -10.67
C ALA A 114 -0.95 -6.46 -12.16
N ASP A 115 -0.01 -6.05 -13.00
CA ASP A 115 -0.19 -5.93 -14.45
C ASP A 115 -0.64 -7.26 -15.09
N ALA A 116 -0.21 -8.39 -14.57
CA ALA A 116 -0.63 -9.70 -15.05
C ALA A 116 -2.12 -10.02 -14.78
N PHE A 117 -2.76 -9.30 -13.88
CA PHE A 117 -4.19 -9.45 -13.54
C PHE A 117 -5.08 -8.36 -14.14
N LEU A 118 -4.50 -7.39 -14.81
CA LEU A 118 -5.24 -6.28 -15.46
C LEU A 118 -5.71 -6.58 -16.89
#